data_00e611487e94c7f9e84b0dbf3f105ee0
#
_entry.id   00e611487e94c7f9e84b0dbf3f105ee0
#
_cell.length_a   1.000
_cell.length_b   1.000
_cell.length_c   1.000
_cell.angle_alpha   90.00
_cell.angle_beta   90.00
_cell.angle_gamma   90.00
#
_symmetry.space_group_name_H-M   'P 1'
#
loop_
_entity.id
_entity.type
_entity.pdbx_description
1 polymer ?
#
loop_
_entity_poly.entity_id
_entity_poly.type
_entity_poly.pdbx_seq_one_letter_code
_entity_poly.pdbx_strand_id
1 'polypeptide(L)'
;MIKRLTILAVGAMMIVGCTGTKNTTEVEKAGADQLFERLDTLRQKGYMFGHQDDPFYGLTWDYQPDSSDVKNTCGDWPAVMGFELGGIEMGDQKNLDSVPFTKMREEIIKHHARGGIITISWHPRNPLTTIEGGGNAGQKFPEGTAWDVSDTTVVKSILEGGVKHELFKVWMQRVSDFLAQLKTSNGQKIPIIFRPWHEHTGSWFWWGEKLCTAEEYKAMWDMLQDKLVMDGFSNLLWAYSPGMAATLDEQKYLERYPGDERIQLMGIDGYQWGSKEDFVAQLDQNLAMLTKLADQHGKIAALTECGLKNLTDPSWWTSTLTPVLDKYPISYFLVWRNYKEEWFGPSPAKPDAAYFREMYKKKNVLFLNEIK
;
A
#
# COMPACT_ATOMS: atom_id res chain seq x y z
N MET A 1 39.06 62.61 48.12
CA MET A 1 39.27 61.64 47.05
C MET A 1 38.57 60.36 47.46
N ILE A 2 37.35 60.12 46.96
CA ILE A 2 36.50 58.96 47.31
C ILE A 2 36.50 58.04 46.09
N LYS A 3 37.07 56.80 46.28
CA LYS A 3 37.03 55.76 45.24
C LYS A 3 35.71 55.06 45.29
N ARG A 4 34.98 55.08 44.16
CA ARG A 4 33.75 54.32 43.95
C ARG A 4 34.13 52.87 43.54
N LEU A 5 33.62 51.90 44.29
CA LEU A 5 33.71 50.46 43.98
C LEU A 5 32.48 50.07 43.15
N THR A 6 32.69 49.58 41.94
CA THR A 6 31.63 49.07 41.07
C THR A 6 31.55 47.57 41.23
N ILE A 7 30.42 47.09 41.75
CA ILE A 7 30.11 45.62 41.84
C ILE A 7 29.45 45.17 40.57
N LEU A 8 30.08 44.28 39.81
CA LEU A 8 29.48 43.53 38.70
C LEU A 8 28.70 42.33 39.26
N ALA A 9 27.38 42.36 39.06
CA ALA A 9 26.54 41.17 39.28
C ALA A 9 26.49 40.35 38.00
N VAL A 10 27.03 39.14 38.02
CA VAL A 10 26.91 38.14 36.95
C VAL A 10 25.63 37.37 37.17
N GLY A 11 24.61 37.63 36.42
CA GLY A 11 23.38 36.85 36.36
C GLY A 11 23.58 35.58 35.53
N ALA A 12 23.59 34.43 36.16
CA ALA A 12 23.54 33.16 35.45
C ALA A 12 22.11 32.90 34.96
N MET A 13 21.92 33.01 33.66
CA MET A 13 20.67 32.65 32.98
C MET A 13 20.69 31.16 32.72
N MET A 14 19.93 30.37 33.51
CA MET A 14 19.68 28.96 33.22
C MET A 14 18.76 28.86 32.03
N ILE A 15 19.29 28.42 30.91
CA ILE A 15 18.51 28.01 29.75
C ILE A 15 18.05 26.58 30.02
N VAL A 16 16.78 26.42 30.41
CA VAL A 16 16.13 25.09 30.43
C VAL A 16 15.84 24.76 28.95
N GLY A 17 16.71 23.98 28.36
CA GLY A 17 16.50 23.44 27.02
C GLY A 17 15.43 22.36 27.06
N CYS A 18 14.27 22.62 26.47
CA CYS A 18 13.32 21.56 26.11
C CYS A 18 13.95 20.67 25.02
N THR A 19 14.49 19.52 25.40
CA THR A 19 15.09 18.53 24.50
C THR A 19 14.15 17.32 24.25
N GLY A 20 12.84 17.52 24.17
CA GLY A 20 11.88 16.41 24.14
C GLY A 20 11.24 16.07 22.79
N THR A 21 11.28 16.95 21.79
CA THR A 21 10.43 16.77 20.57
C THR A 21 11.19 16.57 19.26
N LYS A 22 12.48 16.83 19.18
CA LYS A 22 13.26 16.69 17.94
C LYS A 22 13.64 15.25 17.59
N ASN A 23 13.80 14.35 18.58
CA ASN A 23 14.33 13.02 18.31
C ASN A 23 13.30 12.03 17.70
N THR A 24 11.99 12.18 17.97
CA THR A 24 10.99 11.24 17.46
C THR A 24 10.70 11.43 15.98
N THR A 25 10.61 12.67 15.51
CA THR A 25 10.37 12.97 14.09
C THR A 25 11.56 12.63 13.19
N GLU A 26 12.79 12.85 13.65
CA GLU A 26 13.99 12.49 12.88
C GLU A 26 14.17 10.97 12.77
N VAL A 27 13.91 10.20 13.84
CA VAL A 27 13.98 8.74 13.81
C VAL A 27 12.89 8.14 12.90
N GLU A 28 11.68 8.68 12.94
CA GLU A 28 10.58 8.21 12.09
C GLU A 28 10.82 8.55 10.61
N LYS A 29 11.33 9.74 10.30
CA LYS A 29 11.75 10.12 8.95
C LYS A 29 12.88 9.22 8.44
N ALA A 30 13.87 8.92 9.28
CA ALA A 30 14.93 7.97 8.95
C ALA A 30 14.38 6.58 8.60
N GLY A 31 13.28 6.14 9.21
CA GLY A 31 12.64 4.86 8.92
C GLY A 31 12.05 4.81 7.50
N ALA A 32 11.37 5.86 7.03
CA ALA A 32 10.85 5.96 5.67
C ALA A 32 11.99 6.06 4.64
N ASP A 33 12.99 6.90 4.91
CA ASP A 33 14.15 7.05 4.04
C ASP A 33 14.95 5.74 3.92
N GLN A 34 15.16 5.02 5.03
CA GLN A 34 15.81 3.70 5.02
C GLN A 34 15.01 2.66 4.22
N LEU A 35 13.67 2.68 4.30
CA LEU A 35 12.85 1.79 3.47
C LEU A 35 12.98 2.14 2.00
N PHE A 36 12.97 3.42 1.64
CA PHE A 36 13.19 3.88 0.27
C PHE A 36 14.54 3.40 -0.28
N GLU A 37 15.62 3.66 0.46
CA GLU A 37 16.98 3.22 0.09
C GLU A 37 17.09 1.70 -0.02
N ARG A 38 16.40 0.98 0.87
CA ARG A 38 16.34 -0.48 0.83
C ARG A 38 15.63 -0.99 -0.41
N LEU A 39 14.49 -0.42 -0.77
CA LEU A 39 13.76 -0.75 -2.01
C LEU A 39 14.62 -0.45 -3.24
N ASP A 40 15.31 0.70 -3.26
CA ASP A 40 16.20 1.09 -4.35
C ASP A 40 17.40 0.14 -4.49
N THR A 41 17.98 -0.29 -3.37
CA THR A 41 19.08 -1.27 -3.35
C THR A 41 18.61 -2.65 -3.83
N LEU A 42 17.44 -3.10 -3.37
CA LEU A 42 16.91 -4.43 -3.71
C LEU A 42 16.53 -4.52 -5.18
N ARG A 43 15.94 -3.50 -5.79
CA ARG A 43 15.60 -3.50 -7.22
C ARG A 43 16.81 -3.60 -8.15
N GLN A 44 18.03 -3.35 -7.66
CA GLN A 44 19.27 -3.59 -8.43
C GLN A 44 19.65 -5.08 -8.46
N LYS A 45 19.14 -5.88 -7.52
CA LYS A 45 19.36 -7.34 -7.46
C LYS A 45 18.26 -8.12 -8.18
N GLY A 46 17.07 -7.55 -8.26
CA GLY A 46 15.88 -8.17 -8.81
C GLY A 46 14.62 -7.52 -8.26
N TYR A 47 13.48 -8.15 -8.44
CA TYR A 47 12.20 -7.69 -7.95
C TYR A 47 11.64 -8.65 -6.89
N MET A 48 11.02 -8.07 -5.87
CA MET A 48 10.48 -8.83 -4.75
C MET A 48 9.11 -9.41 -5.08
N PHE A 49 8.87 -10.64 -4.62
CA PHE A 49 7.55 -11.27 -4.64
C PHE A 49 6.71 -10.75 -3.48
N GLY A 50 5.49 -10.28 -3.78
CA GLY A 50 4.49 -9.87 -2.81
C GLY A 50 3.20 -10.67 -2.90
N HIS A 51 2.49 -10.81 -1.75
CA HIS A 51 1.20 -11.47 -1.68
C HIS A 51 0.26 -10.73 -0.72
N GLN A 52 -0.98 -10.51 -1.16
CA GLN A 52 -2.01 -9.88 -0.35
C GLN A 52 -2.59 -10.88 0.66
N ASP A 53 -2.78 -10.42 1.91
CA ASP A 53 -3.43 -11.18 3.01
C ASP A 53 -2.83 -12.56 3.29
N ASP A 54 -1.60 -12.80 2.89
CA ASP A 54 -0.91 -14.10 2.91
C ASP A 54 -1.03 -14.89 4.23
N PRO A 55 -0.94 -14.28 5.43
CA PRO A 55 -0.89 -15.03 6.69
C PRO A 55 -2.26 -15.33 7.29
N PHE A 56 -3.36 -14.95 6.64
CA PHE A 56 -4.70 -15.08 7.27
C PHE A 56 -5.47 -16.27 6.79
N TYR A 57 -5.42 -16.55 5.53
CA TYR A 57 -6.16 -17.64 4.89
C TYR A 57 -5.50 -18.07 3.58
N GLY A 58 -5.80 -19.27 3.16
CA GLY A 58 -5.42 -19.83 1.89
C GLY A 58 -6.56 -20.65 1.30
N LEU A 59 -6.28 -21.43 0.26
CA LEU A 59 -7.30 -22.22 -0.41
C LEU A 59 -7.93 -23.30 0.47
N THR A 60 -7.21 -23.79 1.48
CA THR A 60 -7.62 -24.94 2.31
C THR A 60 -7.54 -24.69 3.80
N TRP A 61 -7.22 -23.46 4.24
CA TRP A 61 -7.02 -23.13 5.64
C TRP A 61 -7.42 -21.69 5.94
N ASP A 62 -7.82 -21.40 7.19
CA ASP A 62 -8.13 -20.10 7.73
C ASP A 62 -7.40 -19.93 9.08
N TYR A 63 -6.70 -18.82 9.28
CA TYR A 63 -6.05 -18.42 10.55
C TYR A 63 -5.16 -19.48 11.21
N GLN A 64 -4.57 -20.35 10.42
CA GLN A 64 -3.63 -21.34 10.93
C GLN A 64 -2.28 -20.66 11.23
N PRO A 65 -1.76 -20.76 12.46
CA PRO A 65 -0.49 -20.11 12.81
C PRO A 65 0.66 -20.49 11.89
N ASP A 66 1.45 -19.50 11.50
CA ASP A 66 2.63 -19.64 10.62
C ASP A 66 2.37 -20.31 9.26
N SER A 67 1.11 -20.32 8.80
CA SER A 67 0.72 -20.81 7.48
C SER A 67 0.72 -19.67 6.46
N SER A 68 1.04 -20.03 5.23
CA SER A 68 1.04 -19.22 4.04
C SER A 68 1.00 -20.15 2.83
N ASP A 69 0.12 -19.90 1.87
CA ASP A 69 0.11 -20.70 0.63
C ASP A 69 1.43 -20.54 -0.13
N VAL A 70 2.05 -19.36 -0.09
CA VAL A 70 3.37 -19.09 -0.68
C VAL A 70 4.44 -19.95 0.00
N LYS A 71 4.58 -19.84 1.32
CA LYS A 71 5.56 -20.62 2.10
C LYS A 71 5.33 -22.12 1.95
N ASN A 72 4.07 -22.57 2.00
CA ASN A 72 3.72 -23.96 1.85
C ASN A 72 4.06 -24.50 0.44
N THR A 73 4.14 -23.61 -0.57
CA THR A 73 4.47 -23.96 -1.95
C THR A 73 5.97 -23.98 -2.19
N CYS A 74 6.73 -22.99 -1.74
CA CYS A 74 8.16 -22.86 -2.07
C CYS A 74 9.13 -22.94 -0.89
N GLY A 75 8.62 -22.95 0.36
CA GLY A 75 9.44 -23.03 1.57
C GLY A 75 9.87 -21.67 2.14
N ASP A 76 9.47 -20.57 1.51
CA ASP A 76 9.80 -19.20 1.95
C ASP A 76 8.58 -18.30 1.96
N TRP A 77 8.64 -17.23 2.75
CA TRP A 77 7.60 -16.20 2.83
C TRP A 77 7.72 -15.20 1.68
N PRO A 78 6.61 -14.56 1.28
CA PRO A 78 6.71 -13.40 0.39
C PRO A 78 7.61 -12.32 1.03
N ALA A 79 8.38 -11.62 0.22
CA ALA A 79 9.20 -10.50 0.67
C ALA A 79 8.35 -9.29 1.06
N VAL A 80 7.26 -9.06 0.32
CA VAL A 80 6.29 -7.99 0.56
C VAL A 80 4.95 -8.60 0.94
N MET A 81 4.36 -8.17 2.05
CA MET A 81 2.99 -8.54 2.43
C MET A 81 2.05 -7.36 2.30
N GLY A 82 0.96 -7.58 1.58
CA GLY A 82 -0.13 -6.63 1.44
C GLY A 82 -1.21 -6.83 2.50
N PHE A 83 -1.80 -5.73 2.94
CA PHE A 83 -2.89 -5.67 3.91
C PHE A 83 -3.92 -4.62 3.47
N GLU A 84 -5.17 -4.78 3.92
CA GLU A 84 -6.29 -3.96 3.48
C GLU A 84 -7.04 -3.35 4.68
N LEU A 85 -7.31 -2.04 4.65
CA LEU A 85 -7.97 -1.33 5.75
C LEU A 85 -9.49 -1.13 5.59
N GLY A 86 -10.08 -1.46 4.44
CA GLY A 86 -11.51 -1.24 4.21
C GLY A 86 -12.39 -1.82 5.33
N GLY A 87 -13.30 -1.01 5.86
CA GLY A 87 -14.11 -1.30 7.05
C GLY A 87 -13.61 -0.64 8.33
N ILE A 88 -12.33 -0.25 8.41
CA ILE A 88 -11.79 0.44 9.59
C ILE A 88 -12.47 1.79 9.81
N GLU A 89 -12.84 2.46 8.73
CA GLU A 89 -13.56 3.73 8.73
C GLU A 89 -14.93 3.62 9.40
N MET A 90 -15.53 2.45 9.40
CA MET A 90 -16.79 2.18 10.09
C MET A 90 -16.60 1.84 11.57
N GLY A 91 -15.37 1.61 12.03
CA GLY A 91 -15.09 1.07 13.34
C GLY A 91 -15.38 -0.43 13.45
N ASP A 92 -15.40 -1.12 12.31
CA ASP A 92 -15.58 -2.57 12.25
C ASP A 92 -14.40 -3.27 12.92
N GLN A 93 -14.64 -4.47 13.44
CA GLN A 93 -13.57 -5.30 14.04
C GLN A 93 -12.76 -6.08 13.00
N LYS A 94 -13.30 -6.17 11.77
CA LYS A 94 -12.72 -6.89 10.64
C LYS A 94 -12.76 -6.02 9.40
N ASN A 95 -11.77 -6.20 8.53
CA ASN A 95 -11.77 -5.54 7.23
C ASN A 95 -12.82 -6.18 6.28
N LEU A 96 -12.90 -5.62 5.07
CA LEU A 96 -13.82 -6.07 4.02
C LEU A 96 -13.60 -7.54 3.60
N ASP A 97 -12.39 -8.08 3.78
CA ASP A 97 -12.02 -9.48 3.52
C ASP A 97 -12.19 -10.37 4.76
N SER A 98 -12.90 -9.89 5.79
CA SER A 98 -13.17 -10.58 7.06
C SER A 98 -11.94 -10.82 7.93
N VAL A 99 -10.83 -10.14 7.69
CA VAL A 99 -9.61 -10.21 8.50
C VAL A 99 -9.78 -9.34 9.75
N PRO A 100 -9.66 -9.90 10.97
CA PRO A 100 -9.69 -9.10 12.20
C PRO A 100 -8.51 -8.13 12.26
N PHE A 101 -8.76 -6.83 12.53
CA PHE A 101 -7.71 -5.82 12.64
C PHE A 101 -6.68 -6.14 13.74
N THR A 102 -7.08 -6.82 14.80
CA THR A 102 -6.16 -7.30 15.84
C THR A 102 -5.16 -8.33 15.27
N LYS A 103 -5.62 -9.27 14.44
CA LYS A 103 -4.76 -10.24 13.75
C LYS A 103 -3.88 -9.58 12.69
N MET A 104 -4.44 -8.64 11.95
CA MET A 104 -3.67 -7.86 10.97
C MET A 104 -2.49 -7.16 11.63
N ARG A 105 -2.72 -6.46 12.75
CA ARG A 105 -1.65 -5.83 13.52
C ARG A 105 -0.57 -6.84 13.96
N GLU A 106 -0.97 -7.99 14.49
CA GLU A 106 -0.04 -9.03 14.92
C GLU A 106 0.85 -9.51 13.78
N GLU A 107 0.27 -9.79 12.61
CA GLU A 107 1.02 -10.32 11.47
C GLU A 107 1.88 -9.25 10.77
N ILE A 108 1.45 -7.98 10.73
CA ILE A 108 2.29 -6.87 10.28
C ILE A 108 3.57 -6.78 11.13
N ILE A 109 3.41 -6.79 12.46
CA ILE A 109 4.56 -6.73 13.40
C ILE A 109 5.47 -7.94 13.20
N LYS A 110 4.92 -9.15 13.08
CA LYS A 110 5.69 -10.39 12.86
C LYS A 110 6.43 -10.37 11.52
N HIS A 111 5.77 -9.96 10.44
CA HIS A 111 6.40 -9.93 9.12
C HIS A 111 7.54 -8.92 9.07
N HIS A 112 7.33 -7.72 9.63
CA HIS A 112 8.40 -6.74 9.78
C HIS A 112 9.56 -7.27 10.63
N ALA A 113 9.29 -7.95 11.75
CA ALA A 113 10.31 -8.55 12.59
C ALA A 113 11.11 -9.66 11.88
N ARG A 114 10.50 -10.35 10.90
CA ARG A 114 11.21 -11.31 10.03
C ARG A 114 12.12 -10.62 9.00
N GLY A 115 12.04 -9.30 8.87
CA GLY A 115 12.75 -8.50 7.85
C GLY A 115 11.93 -8.26 6.57
N GLY A 116 10.65 -8.58 6.56
CA GLY A 116 9.75 -8.35 5.43
C GLY A 116 9.31 -6.89 5.29
N ILE A 117 8.75 -6.58 4.13
CA ILE A 117 8.23 -5.26 3.77
C ILE A 117 6.71 -5.29 3.83
N ILE A 118 6.12 -4.20 4.32
CA ILE A 118 4.68 -4.04 4.50
C ILE A 118 4.15 -3.06 3.47
N THR A 119 3.07 -3.44 2.77
CA THR A 119 2.25 -2.50 1.99
C THR A 119 0.80 -2.56 2.48
N ILE A 120 0.15 -1.40 2.54
CA ILE A 120 -1.23 -1.28 3.02
C ILE A 120 -2.04 -0.49 2.01
N SER A 121 -3.15 -1.06 1.55
CA SER A 121 -4.19 -0.39 0.76
C SER A 121 -5.40 -0.02 1.63
N TRP A 122 -6.25 0.85 1.12
CA TRP A 122 -7.49 1.22 1.76
C TRP A 122 -8.61 1.37 0.72
N HIS A 123 -9.63 0.52 0.83
CA HIS A 123 -10.87 0.57 0.07
C HIS A 123 -11.99 1.12 0.96
N PRO A 124 -12.04 2.43 1.23
CA PRO A 124 -13.07 2.99 2.10
C PRO A 124 -14.45 2.88 1.47
N ARG A 125 -15.45 2.72 2.31
CA ARG A 125 -16.85 2.76 1.91
C ARG A 125 -17.21 4.10 1.28
N ASN A 126 -18.29 4.11 0.50
CA ASN A 126 -18.84 5.35 -0.05
C ASN A 126 -19.50 6.18 1.08
N PRO A 127 -18.97 7.37 1.41
CA PRO A 127 -19.48 8.16 2.54
C PRO A 127 -20.87 8.74 2.34
N LEU A 128 -21.36 8.86 1.10
CA LEU A 128 -22.72 9.35 0.82
C LEU A 128 -23.80 8.28 1.01
N THR A 129 -23.50 7.04 0.66
CA THR A 129 -24.48 5.95 0.59
C THR A 129 -24.34 4.96 1.76
N THR A 130 -23.25 5.03 2.51
CA THR A 130 -23.05 4.22 3.73
C THR A 130 -23.99 4.66 4.84
N ILE A 131 -24.63 3.69 5.50
CA ILE A 131 -25.43 3.88 6.71
C ILE A 131 -24.51 3.77 7.93
N GLU A 132 -24.36 4.84 8.70
CA GLU A 132 -23.59 4.84 9.94
C GLU A 132 -24.17 3.83 10.95
N GLY A 133 -23.28 3.04 11.58
CA GLY A 133 -23.67 2.01 12.54
C GLY A 133 -24.25 0.73 11.90
N GLY A 134 -24.41 0.70 10.61
CA GLY A 134 -24.72 -0.51 9.85
C GLY A 134 -23.43 -1.25 9.53
N GLY A 135 -23.14 -2.37 10.21
CA GLY A 135 -22.08 -3.27 9.80
C GLY A 135 -22.30 -3.78 8.37
N ASN A 136 -21.28 -4.44 7.78
CA ASN A 136 -21.39 -5.03 6.44
C ASN A 136 -22.50 -6.09 6.31
N ALA A 137 -23.04 -6.56 7.43
CA ALA A 137 -24.07 -7.59 7.48
C ALA A 137 -25.39 -7.09 6.87
N GLY A 138 -25.70 -7.58 5.69
CA GLY A 138 -26.98 -7.33 5.01
C GLY A 138 -27.00 -6.23 3.95
N GLN A 139 -25.92 -5.46 3.74
CA GLN A 139 -25.83 -4.56 2.59
C GLN A 139 -25.57 -5.36 1.31
N LYS A 140 -26.42 -5.16 0.30
CA LYS A 140 -26.18 -5.70 -1.02
C LYS A 140 -25.03 -4.96 -1.65
N PHE A 141 -24.02 -5.69 -2.12
CA PHE A 141 -22.99 -5.15 -2.99
C PHE A 141 -23.63 -4.64 -4.30
N PRO A 142 -23.25 -3.44 -4.82
CA PRO A 142 -22.15 -2.56 -4.35
C PRO A 142 -22.57 -1.46 -3.36
N GLU A 143 -23.85 -1.31 -2.98
CA GLU A 143 -24.39 -0.20 -2.17
C GLU A 143 -23.58 0.04 -0.88
N GLY A 144 -23.15 1.28 -0.67
CA GLY A 144 -22.36 1.69 0.48
C GLY A 144 -20.94 1.12 0.55
N THR A 145 -20.45 0.43 -0.48
CA THR A 145 -19.08 -0.09 -0.55
C THR A 145 -18.16 0.84 -1.35
N ALA A 146 -16.87 0.49 -1.45
CA ALA A 146 -15.92 1.19 -2.33
C ALA A 146 -16.36 1.18 -3.80
N TRP A 147 -17.09 0.14 -4.22
CA TRP A 147 -17.61 -0.07 -5.58
C TRP A 147 -18.97 0.58 -5.83
N ASP A 148 -19.50 1.34 -4.88
CA ASP A 148 -20.72 2.11 -5.09
C ASP A 148 -20.41 3.41 -5.84
N VAL A 149 -20.63 3.37 -7.15
CA VAL A 149 -20.37 4.46 -8.09
C VAL A 149 -21.67 5.17 -8.52
N SER A 150 -22.71 5.06 -7.71
CA SER A 150 -24.05 5.59 -8.02
C SER A 150 -24.12 7.13 -7.98
N ASP A 151 -23.14 7.80 -7.37
CA ASP A 151 -23.09 9.25 -7.22
C ASP A 151 -21.69 9.79 -7.59
N THR A 152 -21.64 10.80 -8.45
CA THR A 152 -20.41 11.46 -8.90
C THR A 152 -19.96 12.61 -8.01
N THR A 153 -20.69 12.90 -6.92
CA THR A 153 -20.37 13.98 -5.99
C THR A 153 -19.68 13.50 -4.71
N VAL A 154 -19.36 12.21 -4.63
CA VAL A 154 -18.81 11.59 -3.42
C VAL A 154 -17.52 12.28 -2.98
N VAL A 155 -16.53 12.42 -3.88
CA VAL A 155 -15.25 13.06 -3.55
C VAL A 155 -15.50 14.51 -3.14
N LYS A 156 -16.29 15.27 -3.87
CA LYS A 156 -16.64 16.65 -3.51
C LYS A 156 -17.29 16.74 -2.13
N SER A 157 -18.09 15.74 -1.75
CA SER A 157 -18.81 15.74 -0.45
C SER A 157 -17.89 15.64 0.76
N ILE A 158 -16.71 15.04 0.60
CA ILE A 158 -15.73 14.83 1.69
C ILE A 158 -14.67 15.93 1.77
N LEU A 159 -14.49 16.74 0.72
CA LEU A 159 -13.57 17.87 0.71
C LEU A 159 -14.06 18.97 1.66
N GLU A 160 -13.20 19.95 1.95
CA GLU A 160 -13.52 21.08 2.83
C GLU A 160 -14.81 21.80 2.37
N GLY A 161 -15.73 22.00 3.30
CA GLY A 161 -17.07 22.55 3.03
C GLY A 161 -18.08 21.54 2.49
N GLY A 162 -17.69 20.31 2.19
CA GLY A 162 -18.58 19.24 1.76
C GLY A 162 -19.41 18.65 2.91
N VAL A 163 -20.60 18.13 2.58
CA VAL A 163 -21.59 17.64 3.57
C VAL A 163 -21.12 16.40 4.37
N LYS A 164 -20.10 15.72 3.90
CA LYS A 164 -19.49 14.54 4.53
C LYS A 164 -18.05 14.79 5.05
N HIS A 165 -17.58 16.04 5.00
CA HIS A 165 -16.23 16.40 5.44
C HIS A 165 -15.94 15.97 6.88
N GLU A 166 -16.82 16.30 7.82
CA GLU A 166 -16.63 15.95 9.24
C GLU A 166 -16.69 14.43 9.47
N LEU A 167 -17.56 13.72 8.76
CA LEU A 167 -17.57 12.26 8.79
C LEU A 167 -16.25 11.69 8.31
N PHE A 168 -15.72 12.19 7.19
CA PHE A 168 -14.50 11.69 6.60
C PHE A 168 -13.26 11.97 7.47
N LYS A 169 -13.24 13.08 8.22
CA LYS A 169 -12.23 13.35 9.24
C LYS A 169 -12.20 12.27 10.34
N VAL A 170 -13.38 11.81 10.77
CA VAL A 170 -13.48 10.68 11.72
C VAL A 170 -12.91 9.40 11.09
N TRP A 171 -13.19 9.16 9.82
CA TRP A 171 -12.67 8.00 9.11
C TRP A 171 -11.13 8.02 9.00
N MET A 172 -10.55 9.16 8.60
CA MET A 172 -9.10 9.35 8.59
C MET A 172 -8.47 9.19 9.98
N GLN A 173 -9.17 9.64 11.05
CA GLN A 173 -8.69 9.44 12.41
C GLN A 173 -8.62 7.96 12.79
N ARG A 174 -9.59 7.14 12.40
CA ARG A 174 -9.56 5.69 12.63
C ARG A 174 -8.41 5.00 11.91
N VAL A 175 -8.10 5.42 10.68
CA VAL A 175 -6.89 4.97 9.98
C VAL A 175 -5.62 5.34 10.76
N SER A 176 -5.53 6.61 11.20
CA SER A 176 -4.43 7.10 12.03
C SER A 176 -4.27 6.27 13.32
N ASP A 177 -5.37 6.02 14.04
CA ASP A 177 -5.37 5.25 15.29
C ASP A 177 -4.89 3.80 15.09
N PHE A 178 -5.22 3.18 13.96
CA PHE A 178 -4.72 1.85 13.64
C PHE A 178 -3.22 1.88 13.30
N LEU A 179 -2.79 2.77 12.42
CA LEU A 179 -1.38 2.92 12.05
C LEU A 179 -0.50 3.24 13.25
N ALA A 180 -1.00 4.00 14.23
CA ALA A 180 -0.28 4.33 15.46
C ALA A 180 0.05 3.10 16.34
N GLN A 181 -0.65 1.98 16.14
CA GLN A 181 -0.41 0.72 16.85
C GLN A 181 0.67 -0.15 16.18
N LEU A 182 1.08 0.16 14.95
CA LEU A 182 2.05 -0.60 14.18
C LEU A 182 3.46 -0.20 14.58
N LYS A 183 3.93 -0.79 15.68
CA LYS A 183 5.24 -0.49 16.29
C LYS A 183 6.02 -1.77 16.53
N THR A 184 7.32 -1.65 16.43
CA THR A 184 8.28 -2.66 16.87
C THR A 184 8.27 -2.80 18.40
N SER A 185 8.92 -3.83 18.93
CA SER A 185 9.03 -4.07 20.38
C SER A 185 9.73 -2.93 21.15
N ASN A 186 10.56 -2.14 20.49
CA ASN A 186 11.22 -0.96 21.07
C ASN A 186 10.43 0.35 20.85
N GLY A 187 9.19 0.27 20.33
CA GLY A 187 8.28 1.40 20.17
C GLY A 187 8.46 2.22 18.90
N GLN A 188 9.37 1.85 18.00
CA GLN A 188 9.52 2.52 16.71
C GLN A 188 8.37 2.20 15.78
N LYS A 189 7.84 3.17 15.03
CA LYS A 189 6.83 2.94 14.01
C LYS A 189 7.41 2.10 12.87
N ILE A 190 6.65 1.11 12.42
CA ILE A 190 7.02 0.24 11.29
C ILE A 190 6.93 1.04 9.99
N PRO A 191 7.99 1.06 9.15
CA PRO A 191 7.91 1.64 7.81
C PRO A 191 6.92 0.88 6.94
N ILE A 192 6.04 1.62 6.23
CA ILE A 192 4.93 1.06 5.47
C ILE A 192 4.85 1.74 4.11
N ILE A 193 4.66 0.99 3.04
CA ILE A 193 4.21 1.48 1.75
C ILE A 193 2.70 1.65 1.85
N PHE A 194 2.23 2.91 1.91
CA PHE A 194 0.80 3.21 2.02
C PHE A 194 0.24 3.59 0.65
N ARG A 195 -0.79 2.87 0.21
CA ARG A 195 -1.34 2.93 -1.15
C ARG A 195 -2.86 3.20 -1.13
N PRO A 196 -3.29 4.41 -0.80
CA PRO A 196 -4.70 4.81 -0.90
C PRO A 196 -5.08 5.15 -2.36
N TRP A 197 -6.38 5.20 -2.64
CA TRP A 197 -6.97 5.75 -3.87
C TRP A 197 -6.43 5.14 -5.18
N HIS A 198 -6.04 3.87 -5.13
CA HIS A 198 -5.49 3.13 -6.25
C HIS A 198 -6.53 2.88 -7.36
N GLU A 199 -6.07 2.42 -8.52
CA GLU A 199 -6.89 2.08 -9.69
C GLU A 199 -7.84 3.20 -10.17
N HIS A 200 -7.52 4.45 -9.85
CA HIS A 200 -8.36 5.61 -10.11
C HIS A 200 -8.56 5.93 -11.60
N THR A 201 -7.77 5.34 -12.50
CA THR A 201 -8.00 5.40 -13.97
C THR A 201 -9.20 4.57 -14.40
N GLY A 202 -9.64 3.63 -13.56
CA GLY A 202 -10.92 2.96 -13.69
C GLY A 202 -12.09 3.80 -13.14
N SER A 203 -13.30 3.28 -13.30
CA SER A 203 -14.53 3.91 -12.76
C SER A 203 -15.36 2.94 -11.95
N TRP A 204 -14.70 1.94 -11.34
CA TRP A 204 -15.33 0.94 -10.47
C TRP A 204 -15.23 1.28 -8.97
N PHE A 205 -14.45 2.29 -8.61
CA PHE A 205 -14.41 2.87 -7.26
C PHE A 205 -14.99 4.28 -7.28
N TRP A 206 -15.58 4.74 -6.17
CA TRP A 206 -16.18 6.07 -6.08
C TRP A 206 -15.17 7.23 -6.21
N TRP A 207 -13.87 6.97 -6.15
CA TRP A 207 -12.77 7.92 -6.45
C TRP A 207 -12.22 7.78 -7.88
N GLY A 208 -12.88 7.00 -8.73
CA GLY A 208 -12.44 6.72 -10.08
C GLY A 208 -12.56 7.90 -11.04
N GLU A 209 -12.01 7.72 -12.25
CA GLU A 209 -11.84 8.78 -13.24
C GLU A 209 -13.15 9.51 -13.61
N LYS A 210 -14.26 8.78 -13.77
CA LYS A 210 -15.55 9.35 -14.14
C LYS A 210 -16.35 9.87 -12.94
N LEU A 211 -15.85 9.68 -11.72
CA LEU A 211 -16.57 9.95 -10.47
C LEU A 211 -16.10 11.24 -9.79
N CYS A 212 -14.92 11.75 -10.15
CA CYS A 212 -14.39 13.02 -9.65
C CYS A 212 -13.42 13.64 -10.66
N THR A 213 -13.18 14.95 -10.55
CA THR A 213 -12.15 15.62 -11.35
C THR A 213 -10.74 15.29 -10.86
N ALA A 214 -9.72 15.61 -11.66
CA ALA A 214 -8.33 15.44 -11.27
C ALA A 214 -7.97 16.31 -10.05
N GLU A 215 -8.51 17.52 -9.97
CA GLU A 215 -8.33 18.46 -8.87
C GLU A 215 -8.97 17.93 -7.58
N GLU A 216 -10.20 17.41 -7.65
CA GLU A 216 -10.88 16.79 -6.52
C GLU A 216 -10.12 15.57 -6.01
N TYR A 217 -9.59 14.73 -6.91
CA TYR A 217 -8.77 13.57 -6.55
C TYR A 217 -7.48 14.00 -5.82
N LYS A 218 -6.75 15.00 -6.35
CA LYS A 218 -5.55 15.54 -5.71
C LYS A 218 -5.85 16.16 -4.35
N ALA A 219 -6.94 16.93 -4.24
CA ALA A 219 -7.36 17.52 -2.96
C ALA A 219 -7.70 16.44 -1.92
N MET A 220 -8.34 15.36 -2.32
CA MET A 220 -8.61 14.20 -1.45
C MET A 220 -7.31 13.53 -1.00
N TRP A 221 -6.34 13.40 -1.89
CA TRP A 221 -5.01 12.89 -1.57
C TRP A 221 -4.30 13.76 -0.55
N ASP A 222 -4.25 15.07 -0.80
CA ASP A 222 -3.62 16.04 0.09
C ASP A 222 -4.24 16.00 1.49
N MET A 223 -5.56 15.96 1.57
CA MET A 223 -6.29 15.92 2.84
C MET A 223 -5.91 14.71 3.70
N LEU A 224 -5.81 13.51 3.11
CA LEU A 224 -5.41 12.30 3.83
C LEU A 224 -3.94 12.36 4.24
N GLN A 225 -3.06 12.74 3.33
CA GLN A 225 -1.62 12.78 3.59
C GLN A 225 -1.26 13.82 4.63
N ASP A 226 -1.81 15.05 4.51
CA ASP A 226 -1.58 16.12 5.48
C ASP A 226 -2.08 15.72 6.87
N LYS A 227 -3.25 15.08 6.97
CA LYS A 227 -3.76 14.55 8.24
C LYS A 227 -2.77 13.57 8.88
N LEU A 228 -2.29 12.57 8.12
CA LEU A 228 -1.37 11.57 8.67
C LEU A 228 0.00 12.16 8.99
N VAL A 229 0.50 13.12 8.21
CA VAL A 229 1.74 13.86 8.52
C VAL A 229 1.58 14.68 9.80
N MET A 230 0.46 15.39 9.97
CA MET A 230 0.15 16.13 11.22
C MET A 230 0.05 15.22 12.44
N ASP A 231 -0.39 13.99 12.27
CA ASP A 231 -0.44 12.97 13.33
C ASP A 231 0.94 12.33 13.60
N GLY A 232 1.99 12.78 12.90
CA GLY A 232 3.37 12.37 13.10
C GLY A 232 3.77 11.09 12.34
N PHE A 233 3.09 10.73 11.27
CA PHE A 233 3.47 9.59 10.42
C PHE A 233 4.49 10.02 9.34
N SER A 234 5.77 10.03 9.70
CA SER A 234 6.89 10.24 8.76
C SER A 234 7.53 8.92 8.30
N ASN A 235 6.96 7.79 8.68
CA ASN A 235 7.40 6.43 8.33
C ASN A 235 6.61 5.82 7.18
N LEU A 236 5.72 6.57 6.53
CA LEU A 236 4.92 6.12 5.40
C LEU A 236 5.59 6.50 4.08
N LEU A 237 5.82 5.52 3.21
CA LEU A 237 6.09 5.71 1.80
C LEU A 237 4.75 5.72 1.06
N TRP A 238 4.48 6.79 0.35
CA TRP A 238 3.23 6.96 -0.38
C TRP A 238 3.36 6.39 -1.78
N ALA A 239 2.46 5.47 -2.12
CA ALA A 239 2.41 4.81 -3.41
C ALA A 239 1.19 5.25 -4.22
N TYR A 240 1.44 5.78 -5.41
CA TYR A 240 0.43 6.15 -6.39
C TYR A 240 0.33 5.07 -7.46
N SER A 241 -0.83 4.46 -7.65
CA SER A 241 -0.99 3.32 -8.55
C SER A 241 -2.31 3.36 -9.33
N PRO A 242 -2.31 3.92 -10.54
CA PRO A 242 -3.43 3.77 -11.48
C PRO A 242 -3.58 2.32 -11.94
N GLY A 243 -4.79 1.95 -12.37
CA GLY A 243 -5.03 0.68 -13.03
C GLY A 243 -4.41 0.64 -14.43
N MET A 244 -3.85 -0.49 -14.80
CA MET A 244 -3.27 -0.76 -16.13
C MET A 244 -4.35 -0.68 -17.22
N ALA A 245 -4.02 -0.06 -18.34
CA ALA A 245 -4.88 -0.01 -19.52
C ALA A 245 -4.05 0.11 -20.81
N ALA A 246 -4.61 -0.39 -21.92
CA ALA A 246 -3.99 -0.22 -23.23
C ALA A 246 -3.86 1.26 -23.66
N THR A 247 -4.71 2.13 -23.10
CA THR A 247 -4.74 3.57 -23.38
C THR A 247 -3.98 4.40 -22.33
N LEU A 248 -3.34 3.76 -21.35
CA LEU A 248 -2.58 4.46 -20.34
C LEU A 248 -1.24 4.92 -20.93
N ASP A 249 -1.10 6.24 -21.07
CA ASP A 249 0.13 6.92 -21.48
C ASP A 249 0.67 7.81 -20.36
N GLU A 250 1.81 8.45 -20.58
CA GLU A 250 2.46 9.34 -19.60
C GLU A 250 1.55 10.49 -19.16
N GLN A 251 0.82 11.11 -20.10
CA GLN A 251 -0.09 12.22 -19.80
C GLN A 251 -1.23 11.73 -18.90
N LYS A 252 -1.85 10.59 -19.24
CA LYS A 252 -2.94 10.00 -18.48
C LYS A 252 -2.47 9.52 -17.10
N TYR A 253 -1.28 8.93 -17.02
CA TYR A 253 -0.68 8.53 -15.75
C TYR A 253 -0.49 9.74 -14.81
N LEU A 254 0.01 10.86 -15.33
CA LEU A 254 0.32 12.06 -14.55
C LEU A 254 -0.87 13.01 -14.32
N GLU A 255 -1.99 12.82 -15.01
CA GLU A 255 -3.16 13.70 -14.90
C GLU A 255 -3.63 13.91 -13.45
N ARG A 256 -3.63 12.82 -12.66
CA ARG A 256 -4.06 12.79 -11.26
C ARG A 256 -2.90 12.65 -10.28
N TYR A 257 -1.67 12.68 -10.76
CA TYR A 257 -0.48 12.55 -9.93
C TYR A 257 -0.39 13.67 -8.89
N PRO A 258 -0.29 13.37 -7.58
CA PRO A 258 -0.30 14.39 -6.53
C PRO A 258 0.96 15.25 -6.47
N GLY A 259 2.03 14.83 -7.15
CA GLY A 259 3.30 15.54 -7.22
C GLY A 259 4.46 14.82 -6.52
N ASP A 260 5.67 15.22 -6.88
CA ASP A 260 6.90 14.55 -6.44
C ASP A 260 7.15 14.66 -4.93
N GLU A 261 6.71 15.75 -4.30
CA GLU A 261 6.83 15.93 -2.85
C GLU A 261 5.89 14.97 -2.06
N ARG A 262 4.85 14.49 -2.72
CA ARG A 262 3.84 13.64 -2.11
C ARG A 262 4.11 12.15 -2.27
N ILE A 263 4.74 11.74 -3.36
CA ILE A 263 4.86 10.33 -3.78
C ILE A 263 6.32 9.88 -3.74
N GLN A 264 6.56 8.70 -3.18
CA GLN A 264 7.87 8.03 -3.19
C GLN A 264 7.89 6.81 -4.10
N LEU A 265 6.72 6.19 -4.35
CA LEU A 265 6.60 5.01 -5.19
C LEU A 265 5.53 5.22 -6.27
N MET A 266 5.90 5.01 -7.51
CA MET A 266 5.01 4.98 -8.67
C MET A 266 4.68 3.54 -9.01
N GLY A 267 3.40 3.20 -9.06
CA GLY A 267 2.90 1.85 -9.30
C GLY A 267 1.91 1.76 -10.44
N ILE A 268 1.58 0.55 -10.82
CA ILE A 268 0.40 0.20 -11.61
C ILE A 268 -0.23 -1.07 -11.05
N ASP A 269 -1.54 -1.21 -11.22
CA ASP A 269 -2.29 -2.41 -10.87
C ASP A 269 -2.79 -3.08 -12.16
N GLY A 270 -2.35 -4.32 -12.42
CA GLY A 270 -2.56 -4.98 -13.71
C GLY A 270 -2.96 -6.44 -13.62
N TYR A 271 -4.21 -6.75 -13.97
CA TYR A 271 -4.78 -8.10 -13.97
C TYR A 271 -5.00 -8.64 -15.38
N GLN A 272 -4.81 -9.94 -15.55
CA GLN A 272 -5.13 -10.62 -16.80
C GLN A 272 -6.61 -11.01 -16.82
N TRP A 273 -7.46 -10.13 -17.39
CA TRP A 273 -8.89 -10.41 -17.59
C TRP A 273 -9.22 -10.95 -18.96
N GLY A 274 -8.30 -10.83 -19.94
CA GLY A 274 -8.47 -11.23 -21.33
C GLY A 274 -7.43 -12.26 -21.77
N SER A 275 -7.05 -12.19 -23.06
CA SER A 275 -6.03 -13.07 -23.61
C SER A 275 -4.66 -12.85 -22.95
N LYS A 276 -3.83 -13.87 -23.00
CA LYS A 276 -2.43 -13.77 -22.56
C LYS A 276 -1.67 -12.73 -23.37
N GLU A 277 -1.89 -12.73 -24.68
CA GLU A 277 -1.21 -11.85 -25.65
C GLU A 277 -1.53 -10.38 -25.34
N ASP A 278 -2.79 -10.03 -25.09
CA ASP A 278 -3.22 -8.68 -24.74
C ASP A 278 -2.64 -8.25 -23.39
N PHE A 279 -2.68 -9.16 -22.39
CA PHE A 279 -2.12 -8.87 -21.07
C PHE A 279 -0.61 -8.61 -21.14
N VAL A 280 0.13 -9.47 -21.84
CA VAL A 280 1.59 -9.32 -21.99
C VAL A 280 1.92 -8.02 -22.73
N ALA A 281 1.21 -7.68 -23.80
CA ALA A 281 1.43 -6.44 -24.54
C ALA A 281 1.13 -5.19 -23.68
N GLN A 282 0.02 -5.19 -22.93
CA GLN A 282 -0.34 -4.07 -22.05
C GLN A 282 0.64 -3.95 -20.87
N LEU A 283 0.99 -5.06 -20.23
CA LEU A 283 1.94 -5.05 -19.12
C LEU A 283 3.31 -4.54 -19.56
N ASP A 284 3.80 -4.98 -20.70
CA ASP A 284 5.07 -4.54 -21.29
C ASP A 284 5.07 -3.03 -21.57
N GLN A 285 4.04 -2.54 -22.26
CA GLN A 285 3.87 -1.12 -22.56
C GLN A 285 3.79 -0.27 -21.27
N ASN A 286 2.98 -0.70 -20.31
CA ASN A 286 2.74 0.08 -19.08
C ASN A 286 3.97 0.07 -18.16
N LEU A 287 4.70 -1.05 -18.05
CA LEU A 287 5.95 -1.10 -17.26
C LEU A 287 7.08 -0.30 -17.92
N ALA A 288 7.19 -0.29 -19.25
CA ALA A 288 8.15 0.55 -19.96
C ALA A 288 7.92 2.05 -19.65
N MET A 289 6.67 2.49 -19.73
CA MET A 289 6.28 3.85 -19.36
C MET A 289 6.53 4.14 -17.88
N LEU A 290 6.07 3.26 -16.98
CA LEU A 290 6.17 3.43 -15.54
C LEU A 290 7.62 3.58 -15.07
N THR A 291 8.50 2.69 -15.51
CA THR A 291 9.91 2.70 -15.09
C THR A 291 10.64 3.93 -15.62
N LYS A 292 10.31 4.39 -16.83
CA LYS A 292 10.81 5.65 -17.39
C LYS A 292 10.35 6.86 -16.55
N LEU A 293 9.05 6.94 -16.23
CA LEU A 293 8.51 8.03 -15.41
C LEU A 293 9.11 8.00 -13.99
N ALA A 294 9.19 6.84 -13.37
CA ALA A 294 9.77 6.70 -12.04
C ALA A 294 11.23 7.20 -12.01
N ASP A 295 12.02 6.86 -13.02
CA ASP A 295 13.40 7.35 -13.15
C ASP A 295 13.45 8.88 -13.32
N GLN A 296 12.63 9.44 -14.20
CA GLN A 296 12.54 10.89 -14.45
C GLN A 296 12.14 11.69 -13.19
N HIS A 297 11.27 11.14 -12.37
CA HIS A 297 10.77 11.75 -11.14
C HIS A 297 11.56 11.36 -9.89
N GLY A 298 12.61 10.54 -10.01
CA GLY A 298 13.41 10.06 -8.87
C GLY A 298 12.60 9.15 -7.91
N LYS A 299 11.70 8.33 -8.45
CA LYS A 299 10.81 7.44 -7.70
C LYS A 299 11.17 5.97 -7.90
N ILE A 300 10.57 5.12 -7.07
CA ILE A 300 10.67 3.66 -7.20
C ILE A 300 9.46 3.16 -7.99
N ALA A 301 9.68 2.29 -8.99
CA ALA A 301 8.62 1.65 -9.74
C ALA A 301 8.21 0.30 -9.11
N ALA A 302 6.91 -0.04 -9.15
CA ALA A 302 6.40 -1.34 -8.73
C ALA A 302 5.15 -1.76 -9.52
N LEU A 303 4.94 -3.05 -9.69
CA LEU A 303 3.65 -3.63 -10.08
C LEU A 303 2.87 -3.89 -8.78
N THR A 304 2.10 -2.90 -8.35
CA THR A 304 1.53 -2.82 -7.01
C THR A 304 0.41 -3.80 -6.75
N GLU A 305 -0.28 -4.24 -7.80
CA GLU A 305 -1.17 -5.40 -7.82
C GLU A 305 -1.10 -6.10 -9.17
N CYS A 306 -1.22 -7.44 -9.16
CA CYS A 306 -1.39 -8.20 -10.38
C CYS A 306 -2.05 -9.56 -10.11
N GLY A 307 -2.45 -10.23 -11.19
CA GLY A 307 -2.92 -11.60 -11.07
C GLY A 307 -3.61 -12.14 -12.31
N LEU A 308 -3.69 -13.47 -12.34
CA LEU A 308 -4.59 -14.24 -13.19
C LEU A 308 -5.56 -14.97 -12.28
N LYS A 309 -6.84 -14.62 -12.34
CA LYS A 309 -7.88 -15.25 -11.51
C LYS A 309 -7.88 -16.77 -11.66
N ASN A 310 -7.78 -17.45 -10.53
CA ASN A 310 -7.78 -18.92 -10.41
C ASN A 310 -6.63 -19.60 -11.17
N LEU A 311 -5.59 -18.86 -11.54
CA LEU A 311 -4.38 -19.36 -12.24
C LEU A 311 -4.74 -20.41 -13.31
N THR A 312 -5.69 -20.05 -14.17
CA THR A 312 -6.24 -20.92 -15.23
C THR A 312 -5.18 -21.38 -16.25
N ASP A 313 -4.06 -20.65 -16.37
CA ASP A 313 -2.83 -21.11 -16.99
C ASP A 313 -1.81 -21.45 -15.90
N PRO A 314 -1.54 -22.73 -15.61
CA PRO A 314 -0.58 -23.12 -14.59
C PRO A 314 0.83 -22.58 -14.83
N SER A 315 1.23 -22.36 -16.09
CA SER A 315 2.54 -21.84 -16.48
C SER A 315 2.66 -20.32 -16.39
N TRP A 316 1.61 -19.62 -15.95
CA TRP A 316 1.51 -18.15 -15.94
C TRP A 316 2.73 -17.48 -15.29
N TRP A 317 3.25 -18.04 -14.21
CA TRP A 317 4.41 -17.52 -13.50
C TRP A 317 5.65 -17.39 -14.38
N THR A 318 5.94 -18.43 -15.19
CA THR A 318 7.17 -18.56 -15.97
C THR A 318 6.99 -18.23 -17.43
N SER A 319 5.79 -18.40 -17.99
CA SER A 319 5.53 -18.20 -19.42
C SER A 319 4.84 -16.87 -19.74
N THR A 320 4.28 -16.18 -18.75
CA THR A 320 3.50 -14.95 -18.94
C THR A 320 4.08 -13.79 -18.14
N LEU A 321 4.14 -13.92 -16.82
CA LEU A 321 4.49 -12.81 -15.92
C LEU A 321 5.99 -12.50 -15.94
N THR A 322 6.84 -13.43 -15.49
CA THR A 322 8.28 -13.15 -15.31
C THR A 322 9.02 -12.76 -16.60
N PRO A 323 8.68 -13.26 -17.81
CA PRO A 323 9.34 -12.80 -19.02
C PRO A 323 9.14 -11.30 -19.32
N VAL A 324 8.04 -10.71 -18.82
CA VAL A 324 7.82 -9.26 -18.92
C VAL A 324 8.55 -8.54 -17.80
N LEU A 325 8.40 -8.99 -16.53
CA LEU A 325 9.02 -8.33 -15.38
C LEU A 325 10.55 -8.28 -15.48
N ASP A 326 11.18 -9.32 -16.05
CA ASP A 326 12.65 -9.40 -16.23
C ASP A 326 13.25 -8.25 -17.06
N LYS A 327 12.42 -7.50 -17.79
CA LYS A 327 12.86 -6.39 -18.66
C LYS A 327 12.96 -5.06 -17.91
N TYR A 328 12.33 -4.94 -16.73
CA TYR A 328 12.09 -3.65 -16.07
C TYR A 328 12.63 -3.60 -14.64
N PRO A 329 13.25 -2.49 -14.21
CA PRO A 329 13.82 -2.34 -12.88
C PRO A 329 12.73 -1.95 -11.84
N ILE A 330 11.74 -2.81 -11.67
CA ILE A 330 10.71 -2.62 -10.62
C ILE A 330 11.23 -3.14 -9.28
N SER A 331 10.72 -2.61 -8.18
CA SER A 331 11.11 -3.04 -6.84
C SER A 331 10.37 -4.30 -6.38
N TYR A 332 9.09 -4.40 -6.68
CA TYR A 332 8.29 -5.59 -6.36
C TYR A 332 7.10 -5.74 -7.32
N PHE A 333 6.54 -6.93 -7.33
CA PHE A 333 5.19 -7.19 -7.80
C PHE A 333 4.40 -7.88 -6.70
N LEU A 334 3.11 -7.56 -6.59
CA LEU A 334 2.24 -8.15 -5.59
C LEU A 334 1.06 -8.83 -6.27
N VAL A 335 0.87 -10.12 -5.98
CA VAL A 335 -0.33 -10.83 -6.42
C VAL A 335 -1.42 -10.74 -5.36
N TRP A 336 -2.68 -10.66 -5.84
CA TRP A 336 -3.82 -10.54 -4.96
C TRP A 336 -4.04 -11.79 -4.13
N ARG A 337 -4.92 -11.72 -3.17
CA ARG A 337 -5.15 -12.74 -2.15
C ARG A 337 -5.64 -14.08 -2.67
N ASN A 338 -5.42 -15.12 -1.90
CA ASN A 338 -6.03 -16.43 -2.07
C ASN A 338 -7.29 -16.55 -1.21
N TYR A 339 -8.45 -16.81 -1.85
CA TYR A 339 -9.67 -17.15 -1.17
C TYR A 339 -10.28 -18.42 -1.79
N LYS A 340 -11.16 -19.11 -1.07
CA LYS A 340 -11.64 -20.47 -1.44
C LYS A 340 -12.10 -20.61 -2.89
N GLU A 341 -12.80 -19.61 -3.41
CA GLU A 341 -13.41 -19.61 -4.75
C GLU A 341 -12.69 -18.73 -5.75
N GLU A 342 -11.79 -17.88 -5.25
CA GLU A 342 -11.04 -16.91 -6.05
C GLU A 342 -9.64 -16.73 -5.50
N TRP A 343 -8.64 -17.12 -6.29
CA TRP A 343 -7.24 -17.02 -5.88
C TRP A 343 -6.36 -16.48 -7.00
N PHE A 344 -5.27 -15.84 -6.60
CA PHE A 344 -4.29 -15.25 -7.50
C PHE A 344 -2.85 -15.69 -7.18
N GLY A 345 -2.61 -16.12 -5.94
CA GLY A 345 -1.32 -16.65 -5.48
C GLY A 345 -1.20 -18.17 -5.65
N PRO A 346 0.01 -18.72 -5.45
CA PRO A 346 0.25 -20.15 -5.58
C PRO A 346 -0.44 -20.93 -4.45
N SER A 347 -0.69 -22.23 -4.71
CA SER A 347 -1.07 -23.17 -3.64
C SER A 347 -0.45 -24.54 -3.89
N PRO A 348 0.02 -25.25 -2.84
CA PRO A 348 0.67 -26.56 -2.99
C PRO A 348 -0.19 -27.60 -3.70
N ALA A 349 -1.53 -27.47 -3.57
CA ALA A 349 -2.50 -28.40 -4.12
C ALA A 349 -2.89 -28.12 -5.58
N LYS A 350 -2.36 -27.06 -6.19
CA LYS A 350 -2.72 -26.63 -7.54
C LYS A 350 -1.62 -26.91 -8.56
N PRO A 351 -1.97 -27.08 -9.84
CA PRO A 351 -1.00 -27.39 -10.90
C PRO A 351 0.10 -26.32 -11.09
N ASP A 352 -0.22 -25.06 -10.80
CA ASP A 352 0.71 -23.93 -10.91
C ASP A 352 1.86 -23.99 -9.91
N ALA A 353 1.75 -24.76 -8.82
CA ALA A 353 2.79 -24.90 -7.80
C ALA A 353 4.16 -25.31 -8.35
N ALA A 354 4.20 -26.12 -9.42
CA ALA A 354 5.46 -26.52 -10.06
C ALA A 354 6.15 -25.29 -10.73
N TYR A 355 5.39 -24.53 -11.48
CA TYR A 355 5.89 -23.33 -12.19
C TYR A 355 6.21 -22.20 -11.22
N PHE A 356 5.46 -22.07 -10.12
CA PHE A 356 5.80 -21.14 -9.05
C PHE A 356 7.15 -21.47 -8.41
N ARG A 357 7.43 -22.76 -8.13
CA ARG A 357 8.75 -23.21 -7.64
C ARG A 357 9.87 -22.99 -8.65
N GLU A 358 9.59 -23.03 -9.95
CA GLU A 358 10.56 -22.65 -10.99
C GLU A 358 10.85 -21.14 -10.93
N MET A 359 9.82 -20.31 -10.82
CA MET A 359 9.98 -18.87 -10.62
C MET A 359 10.79 -18.57 -9.34
N TYR A 360 10.47 -19.23 -8.22
CA TYR A 360 11.19 -19.07 -6.96
C TYR A 360 12.70 -19.32 -7.07
N LYS A 361 13.15 -20.19 -7.97
CA LYS A 361 14.57 -20.49 -8.19
C LYS A 361 15.30 -19.45 -9.04
N LYS A 362 14.60 -18.48 -9.60
CA LYS A 362 15.23 -17.41 -10.40
C LYS A 362 15.96 -16.45 -9.45
N LYS A 363 17.21 -16.14 -9.77
CA LYS A 363 18.07 -15.29 -8.93
C LYS A 363 17.60 -13.84 -8.79
N ASN A 364 16.79 -13.39 -9.74
CA ASN A 364 16.24 -12.04 -9.79
C ASN A 364 14.81 -11.94 -9.24
N VAL A 365 14.25 -13.02 -8.69
CA VAL A 365 12.98 -13.00 -7.96
C VAL A 365 13.28 -13.17 -6.47
N LEU A 366 13.06 -12.13 -5.69
CA LEU A 366 13.48 -12.06 -4.30
C LEU A 366 12.32 -12.40 -3.36
N PHE A 367 12.52 -13.36 -2.49
CA PHE A 367 11.63 -13.72 -1.40
C PHE A 367 12.20 -13.22 -0.06
N LEU A 368 11.54 -13.56 1.05
CA LEU A 368 11.95 -13.04 2.35
C LEU A 368 13.40 -13.37 2.72
N ASN A 369 13.89 -14.55 2.38
CA ASN A 369 15.26 -14.96 2.73
C ASN A 369 16.34 -14.17 1.97
N GLU A 370 16.06 -13.72 0.73
CA GLU A 370 17.00 -12.96 -0.09
C GLU A 370 17.07 -11.47 0.29
N ILE A 371 16.13 -10.97 1.08
CA ILE A 371 16.05 -9.54 1.44
C ILE A 371 16.44 -9.23 2.89
N LYS A 372 16.82 -10.23 3.67
CA LYS A 372 17.28 -10.08 5.07
C LYS A 372 18.63 -9.42 5.19
#